data_b71bf55d7f066cfcc54cecb0a926c228
#
_entry.id   b71bf55d7f066cfcc54cecb0a926c228
#
_cell.length_a   1.000
_cell.length_b   1.000
_cell.length_c   1.000
_cell.angle_alpha   90.00
_cell.angle_beta   90.00
_cell.angle_gamma   90.00
#
_symmetry.space_group_name_H-M   'P 1'
#
loop_
_entity.id
_entity.type
_entity.pdbx_description
1 polymer ?
#
loop_
_entity_poly.entity_id
_entity_poly.type
_entity_poly.pdbx_seq_one_letter_code
_entity_poly.pdbx_strand_id
1 'polypeptide(L)'
;MSVETYLLYLGVLAAFFLTPPDTSQLLIMSNTLRHGSKRSLATVAGDLSANAFQMTLAAFGLTAAVAASADALWVIKWLGVAYLAWIGVKLIFSSAEKDPPKPAAGHLFRQGFVTSMANPYAVVFFGALFPQFIDTALPIWPQLLLLGLTYLVVDGLILVLWGWAARKTLGQVKSLKTQWLNRISGALMLCAAILLGAKDLEQNAR
;
A
#
# COMPACT_ATOMS: atom_id res chain seq x y z
N MET A 1 13.21 18.43 -16.53
CA MET A 1 13.88 17.26 -15.88
C MET A 1 14.86 16.64 -16.87
N SER A 2 16.11 16.36 -16.45
CA SER A 2 17.10 15.67 -17.28
C SER A 2 16.84 14.16 -17.37
N VAL A 3 17.41 13.50 -18.39
CA VAL A 3 17.36 12.03 -18.52
C VAL A 3 18.05 11.36 -17.33
N GLU A 4 19.15 11.93 -16.83
CA GLU A 4 19.87 11.43 -15.65
C GLU A 4 18.99 11.42 -14.40
N THR A 5 18.26 12.51 -14.14
CA THR A 5 17.31 12.60 -13.03
C THR A 5 16.22 11.53 -13.13
N TYR A 6 15.73 11.28 -14.35
CA TYR A 6 14.71 10.25 -14.56
C TYR A 6 15.26 8.83 -14.35
N LEU A 7 16.48 8.54 -14.82
CA LEU A 7 17.14 7.25 -14.57
C LEU A 7 17.42 7.04 -13.08
N LEU A 8 17.86 8.09 -12.38
CA LEU A 8 18.03 8.04 -10.92
C LEU A 8 16.68 7.73 -10.22
N TYR A 9 15.61 8.40 -10.65
CA TYR A 9 14.26 8.11 -10.13
C TYR A 9 13.86 6.65 -10.33
N LEU A 10 14.08 6.08 -11.53
CA LEU A 10 13.80 4.66 -11.80
C LEU A 10 14.63 3.73 -10.90
N GLY A 11 15.91 4.07 -10.65
CA GLY A 11 16.77 3.33 -9.74
C GLY A 11 16.25 3.35 -8.30
N VAL A 12 15.86 4.52 -7.80
CA VAL A 12 15.29 4.68 -6.47
C VAL A 12 13.95 3.94 -6.36
N LEU A 13 13.11 4.03 -7.39
CA LEU A 13 11.82 3.32 -7.45
C LEU A 13 12.03 1.79 -7.43
N ALA A 14 12.96 1.28 -8.21
CA ALA A 14 13.31 -0.14 -8.21
C ALA A 14 13.82 -0.60 -6.84
N ALA A 15 14.71 0.17 -6.20
CA ALA A 15 15.19 -0.13 -4.85
C ALA A 15 14.04 -0.14 -3.82
N PHE A 16 13.11 0.81 -3.93
CA PHE A 16 11.95 0.90 -3.04
C PHE A 16 11.06 -0.35 -3.15
N PHE A 17 10.83 -0.86 -4.37
CA PHE A 17 9.99 -2.05 -4.57
C PHE A 17 10.71 -3.39 -4.35
N LEU A 18 12.03 -3.39 -4.19
CA LEU A 18 12.79 -4.58 -3.76
C LEU A 18 12.73 -4.81 -2.24
N THR A 19 12.10 -3.91 -1.49
CA THR A 19 11.88 -4.10 -0.05
C THR A 19 10.85 -5.20 0.25
N PRO A 20 10.82 -5.75 1.48
CA PRO A 20 9.77 -6.67 1.89
C PRO A 20 8.37 -6.09 1.68
N PRO A 21 7.35 -6.94 1.43
CA PRO A 21 6.00 -6.47 1.13
C PRO A 21 5.46 -5.55 2.22
N ASP A 22 4.92 -4.43 1.80
CA ASP A 22 4.31 -3.42 2.65
C ASP A 22 2.82 -3.72 2.94
N THR A 23 2.15 -2.80 3.62
CA THR A 23 0.75 -2.95 4.03
C THR A 23 -0.21 -3.05 2.84
N SER A 24 0.04 -2.33 1.75
CA SER A 24 -0.76 -2.36 0.53
C SER A 24 -0.64 -3.70 -0.18
N GLN A 25 0.58 -4.20 -0.31
CA GLN A 25 0.87 -5.50 -0.93
C GLN A 25 0.24 -6.65 -0.13
N LEU A 26 0.34 -6.62 1.20
CA LEU A 26 -0.29 -7.61 2.07
C LEU A 26 -1.82 -7.55 2.00
N LEU A 27 -2.41 -6.36 1.91
CA LEU A 27 -3.86 -6.19 1.73
C LEU A 27 -4.33 -6.77 0.38
N ILE A 28 -3.60 -6.50 -0.70
CA ILE A 28 -3.90 -7.04 -2.04
C ILE A 28 -3.82 -8.57 -2.04
N MET A 29 -2.78 -9.15 -1.44
CA MET A 29 -2.66 -10.60 -1.30
C MET A 29 -3.87 -11.18 -0.59
N SER A 30 -4.25 -10.62 0.55
CA SER A 30 -5.43 -11.02 1.34
C SER A 30 -6.71 -10.92 0.52
N ASN A 31 -6.97 -9.76 -0.10
CA ASN A 31 -8.19 -9.54 -0.88
C ASN A 31 -8.26 -10.44 -2.12
N THR A 32 -7.10 -10.74 -2.74
CA THR A 32 -7.05 -11.65 -3.90
C THR A 32 -7.37 -13.09 -3.50
N LEU A 33 -6.85 -13.55 -2.37
CA LEU A 33 -7.14 -14.89 -1.84
C LEU A 33 -8.64 -15.04 -1.50
N ARG A 34 -9.24 -14.02 -0.89
CA ARG A 34 -10.64 -14.07 -0.43
C ARG A 34 -11.66 -13.80 -1.53
N HIS A 35 -11.39 -12.84 -2.41
CA HIS A 35 -12.38 -12.32 -3.35
C HIS A 35 -12.04 -12.60 -4.82
N GLY A 36 -10.84 -13.15 -5.07
CA GLY A 36 -10.31 -13.43 -6.40
C GLY A 36 -9.72 -12.20 -7.09
N SER A 37 -8.85 -12.44 -8.10
CA SER A 37 -8.05 -11.41 -8.74
C SER A 37 -8.87 -10.28 -9.38
N LYS A 38 -9.98 -10.59 -10.04
CA LYS A 38 -10.80 -9.55 -10.70
C LYS A 38 -11.38 -8.53 -9.72
N ARG A 39 -11.83 -8.98 -8.55
CA ARG A 39 -12.42 -8.09 -7.54
C ARG A 39 -11.37 -7.30 -6.78
N SER A 40 -10.21 -7.90 -6.52
CA SER A 40 -9.11 -7.23 -5.85
C SER A 40 -8.52 -6.08 -6.67
N LEU A 41 -8.79 -5.99 -7.99
CA LEU A 41 -8.45 -4.81 -8.78
C LEU A 41 -9.11 -3.53 -8.25
N ALA A 42 -10.25 -3.62 -7.58
CA ALA A 42 -10.84 -2.46 -6.90
C ALA A 42 -9.96 -1.98 -5.72
N THR A 43 -9.28 -2.89 -5.01
CA THR A 43 -8.32 -2.52 -3.98
C THR A 43 -7.09 -1.85 -4.60
N VAL A 44 -6.57 -2.39 -5.72
CA VAL A 44 -5.47 -1.75 -6.48
C VAL A 44 -5.88 -0.35 -6.91
N ALA A 45 -7.06 -0.18 -7.50
CA ALA A 45 -7.55 1.14 -7.92
C ALA A 45 -7.67 2.12 -6.75
N GLY A 46 -8.10 1.66 -5.57
CA GLY A 46 -8.14 2.46 -4.35
C GLY A 46 -6.75 2.90 -3.91
N ASP A 47 -5.79 1.99 -3.88
CA ASP A 47 -4.41 2.26 -3.52
C ASP A 47 -3.76 3.27 -4.48
N LEU A 48 -3.84 3.03 -5.79
CA LEU A 48 -3.29 3.93 -6.80
C LEU A 48 -3.95 5.33 -6.74
N SER A 49 -5.24 5.41 -6.41
CA SER A 49 -5.92 6.70 -6.24
C SER A 49 -5.39 7.47 -5.02
N ALA A 50 -5.10 6.77 -3.93
CA ALA A 50 -4.47 7.36 -2.75
C ALA A 50 -3.05 7.85 -3.07
N ASN A 51 -2.25 7.05 -3.78
CA ASN A 51 -0.90 7.41 -4.20
C ASN A 51 -0.91 8.63 -5.15
N ALA A 52 -1.84 8.67 -6.13
CA ALA A 52 -2.01 9.83 -7.00
C ALA A 52 -2.37 11.09 -6.22
N PHE A 53 -3.24 10.99 -5.23
CA PHE A 53 -3.59 12.08 -4.34
C PHE A 53 -2.39 12.54 -3.51
N GLN A 54 -1.64 11.62 -2.90
CA GLN A 54 -0.42 11.94 -2.13
C GLN A 54 0.65 12.60 -2.99
N MET A 55 0.90 12.11 -4.22
CA MET A 55 1.84 12.72 -5.16
C MET A 55 1.42 14.15 -5.53
N THR A 56 0.12 14.37 -5.72
CA THR A 56 -0.40 15.71 -6.01
C THR A 56 -0.14 16.65 -4.83
N LEU A 57 -0.44 16.21 -3.60
CA LEU A 57 -0.15 16.99 -2.39
C LEU A 57 1.36 17.25 -2.24
N ALA A 58 2.20 16.26 -2.56
CA ALA A 58 3.66 16.37 -2.50
C ALA A 58 4.20 17.44 -3.46
N ALA A 59 3.65 17.50 -4.68
CA ALA A 59 4.04 18.50 -5.66
C ALA A 59 3.76 19.94 -5.21
N PHE A 60 2.79 20.13 -4.32
CA PHE A 60 2.49 21.43 -3.71
C PHE A 60 3.19 21.65 -2.35
N GLY A 61 4.12 20.78 -1.98
CA GLY A 61 4.88 20.90 -0.72
C GLY A 61 4.10 20.54 0.55
N LEU A 62 2.82 20.20 0.44
CA LEU A 62 1.97 19.89 1.61
C LEU A 62 2.41 18.61 2.33
N THR A 63 2.82 17.59 1.57
CA THR A 63 3.28 16.32 2.15
C THR A 63 4.65 16.46 2.81
N ALA A 64 5.50 17.37 2.34
CA ALA A 64 6.77 17.67 2.97
C ALA A 64 6.59 18.26 4.38
N ALA A 65 5.59 19.13 4.57
CA ALA A 65 5.27 19.68 5.89
C ALA A 65 4.79 18.59 6.86
N VAL A 66 3.99 17.64 6.39
CA VAL A 66 3.55 16.48 7.18
C VAL A 66 4.71 15.54 7.49
N ALA A 67 5.56 15.26 6.51
CA ALA A 67 6.74 14.40 6.69
C ALA A 67 7.78 14.99 7.65
N ALA A 68 7.84 16.32 7.77
CA ALA A 68 8.69 17.01 8.74
C ALA A 68 8.14 16.98 10.18
N SER A 69 6.87 16.58 10.37
CA SER A 69 6.25 16.48 11.70
C SER A 69 6.29 15.03 12.19
N ALA A 70 7.14 14.74 13.18
CA ALA A 70 7.21 13.42 13.81
C ALA A 70 5.87 12.98 14.39
N ASP A 71 5.13 13.89 15.00
CA ASP A 71 3.83 13.62 15.59
C ASP A 71 2.79 13.26 14.54
N ALA A 72 2.76 13.98 13.40
CA ALA A 72 1.84 13.67 12.31
C ALA A 72 2.13 12.29 11.70
N LEU A 73 3.40 11.96 11.47
CA LEU A 73 3.82 10.64 11.00
C LEU A 73 3.46 9.54 12.00
N TRP A 74 3.66 9.79 13.29
CA TRP A 74 3.31 8.87 14.35
C TRP A 74 1.79 8.58 14.37
N VAL A 75 0.96 9.62 14.32
CA VAL A 75 -0.51 9.48 14.28
C VAL A 75 -0.96 8.69 13.05
N ILE A 76 -0.48 9.05 11.85
CA ILE A 76 -0.81 8.35 10.60
C ILE A 76 -0.46 6.86 10.69
N LYS A 77 0.74 6.56 11.18
CA LYS A 77 1.21 5.19 11.35
C LYS A 77 0.33 4.39 12.29
N TRP A 78 0.03 4.92 13.49
CA TRP A 78 -0.76 4.18 14.47
C TRP A 78 -2.23 4.02 14.08
N LEU A 79 -2.79 4.95 13.31
CA LEU A 79 -4.09 4.76 12.66
C LEU A 79 -4.05 3.60 11.66
N GLY A 80 -2.97 3.50 10.88
CA GLY A 80 -2.74 2.37 9.96
C GLY A 80 -2.61 1.03 10.70
N VAL A 81 -1.80 0.98 11.77
CA VAL A 81 -1.64 -0.20 12.63
C VAL A 81 -2.98 -0.65 13.20
N ALA A 82 -3.73 0.27 13.81
CA ALA A 82 -5.04 -0.02 14.40
C ALA A 82 -6.03 -0.54 13.35
N TYR A 83 -6.05 0.06 12.15
CA TYR A 83 -6.92 -0.35 11.06
C TYR A 83 -6.60 -1.77 10.55
N LEU A 84 -5.32 -2.07 10.34
CA LEU A 84 -4.87 -3.40 9.89
C LEU A 84 -5.10 -4.47 10.97
N ALA A 85 -4.81 -4.15 12.23
CA ALA A 85 -5.07 -5.03 13.35
C ALA A 85 -6.57 -5.35 13.47
N TRP A 86 -7.43 -4.34 13.34
CA TRP A 86 -8.89 -4.52 13.35
C TRP A 86 -9.36 -5.44 12.22
N ILE A 87 -8.88 -5.23 10.97
CA ILE A 87 -9.20 -6.12 9.85
C ILE A 87 -8.69 -7.53 10.14
N GLY A 88 -7.44 -7.66 10.59
CA GLY A 88 -6.81 -8.95 10.87
C GLY A 88 -7.57 -9.78 11.90
N VAL A 89 -7.90 -9.17 13.03
CA VAL A 89 -8.69 -9.80 14.09
C VAL A 89 -10.07 -10.21 13.57
N LYS A 90 -10.78 -9.29 12.90
CA LYS A 90 -12.09 -9.59 12.31
C LYS A 90 -12.07 -10.78 11.36
N LEU A 91 -11.00 -10.94 10.57
CA LEU A 91 -10.82 -12.05 9.65
C LEU A 91 -10.56 -13.38 10.35
N ILE A 92 -9.69 -13.39 11.37
CA ILE A 92 -9.35 -14.62 12.13
C ILE A 92 -10.59 -15.18 12.83
N PHE A 93 -11.39 -14.30 13.43
CA PHE A 93 -12.58 -14.69 14.18
C PHE A 93 -13.85 -14.73 13.35
N SER A 94 -13.77 -14.46 12.02
CA SER A 94 -14.94 -14.62 11.15
C SER A 94 -15.32 -16.08 11.06
N SER A 95 -16.55 -16.40 11.45
CA SER A 95 -17.15 -17.71 11.22
C SER A 95 -17.14 -18.04 9.74
N ALA A 96 -16.91 -19.31 9.39
CA ALA A 96 -17.04 -19.77 8.02
C ALA A 96 -18.52 -19.79 7.63
N GLU A 97 -19.08 -18.64 7.31
CA GLU A 97 -20.35 -18.60 6.56
C GLU A 97 -20.12 -19.24 5.20
N LYS A 98 -21.01 -20.17 4.86
CA LYS A 98 -21.02 -20.88 3.57
C LYS A 98 -21.25 -19.91 2.45
N ASP A 99 -20.53 -19.05 2.01
CA ASP A 99 -20.67 -18.00 1.03
C ASP A 99 -20.99 -16.62 1.66
N PRO A 100 -20.00 -15.95 2.27
CA PRO A 100 -20.20 -14.57 2.69
C PRO A 100 -20.58 -13.71 1.46
N PRO A 101 -21.51 -12.77 1.62
CA PRO A 101 -21.88 -11.87 0.53
C PRO A 101 -20.60 -11.23 -0.03
N LYS A 102 -20.44 -11.31 -1.35
CA LYS A 102 -19.26 -10.77 -2.01
C LYS A 102 -19.25 -9.26 -1.79
N PRO A 103 -18.22 -8.67 -1.17
CA PRO A 103 -18.19 -7.23 -0.89
C PRO A 103 -18.34 -6.44 -2.20
N ALA A 104 -19.06 -5.33 -2.12
CA ALA A 104 -19.15 -4.39 -3.24
C ALA A 104 -17.74 -3.89 -3.61
N ALA A 105 -17.51 -3.59 -4.89
CA ALA A 105 -16.24 -3.06 -5.36
C ALA A 105 -15.82 -1.78 -4.61
N GLY A 106 -16.77 -0.91 -4.26
CA GLY A 106 -16.52 0.30 -3.48
C GLY A 106 -15.98 0.03 -2.07
N HIS A 107 -16.33 -1.09 -1.45
CA HIS A 107 -15.74 -1.47 -0.16
C HIS A 107 -14.26 -1.84 -0.31
N LEU A 108 -13.91 -2.63 -1.33
CA LEU A 108 -12.52 -3.01 -1.61
C LEU A 108 -11.68 -1.80 -2.05
N PHE A 109 -12.25 -0.90 -2.85
CA PHE A 109 -11.62 0.37 -3.21
C PHE A 109 -11.29 1.19 -1.95
N ARG A 110 -12.26 1.38 -1.06
CA ARG A 110 -12.05 2.12 0.19
C ARG A 110 -10.98 1.48 1.06
N GLN A 111 -10.92 0.15 1.13
CA GLN A 111 -9.85 -0.53 1.86
C GLN A 111 -8.47 -0.18 1.28
N GLY A 112 -8.29 -0.28 -0.04
CA GLY A 112 -7.04 0.09 -0.70
C GLY A 112 -6.69 1.55 -0.44
N PHE A 113 -7.62 2.46 -0.67
CA PHE A 113 -7.41 3.89 -0.48
C PHE A 113 -7.01 4.24 0.96
N VAL A 114 -7.76 3.77 1.96
CA VAL A 114 -7.46 4.08 3.38
C VAL A 114 -6.14 3.45 3.82
N THR A 115 -5.85 2.22 3.39
CA THR A 115 -4.59 1.55 3.73
C THR A 115 -3.39 2.30 3.16
N SER A 116 -3.46 2.72 1.90
CA SER A 116 -2.38 3.48 1.25
C SER A 116 -2.23 4.87 1.87
N MET A 117 -3.32 5.59 2.14
CA MET A 117 -3.28 6.89 2.84
C MET A 117 -2.68 6.80 4.24
N ALA A 118 -2.92 5.70 4.95
CA ALA A 118 -2.36 5.44 6.29
C ALA A 118 -0.97 4.79 6.24
N ASN A 119 -0.41 4.54 5.06
CA ASN A 119 0.90 3.93 4.90
C ASN A 119 2.02 4.97 5.10
N PRO A 120 2.77 4.94 6.20
CA PRO A 120 3.81 5.93 6.46
C PRO A 120 4.95 5.84 5.44
N TYR A 121 5.17 4.67 4.82
CA TYR A 121 6.17 4.56 3.75
C TYR A 121 5.79 5.39 2.53
N ALA A 122 4.51 5.37 2.13
CA ALA A 122 4.03 6.19 1.03
C ALA A 122 4.14 7.69 1.39
N VAL A 123 3.76 8.07 2.61
CA VAL A 123 3.88 9.46 3.09
C VAL A 123 5.33 9.93 3.07
N VAL A 124 6.26 9.12 3.56
CA VAL A 124 7.71 9.47 3.55
C VAL A 124 8.24 9.50 2.13
N PHE A 125 7.89 8.53 1.29
CA PHE A 125 8.31 8.50 -0.10
C PHE A 125 7.86 9.76 -0.85
N PHE A 126 6.59 10.07 -0.82
CA PHE A 126 6.05 11.23 -1.52
C PHE A 126 6.42 12.55 -0.86
N GLY A 127 6.56 12.59 0.47
CA GLY A 127 6.91 13.81 1.18
C GLY A 127 8.39 14.16 1.12
N ALA A 128 9.28 13.17 1.18
CA ALA A 128 10.72 13.39 1.29
C ALA A 128 11.49 13.09 -0.01
N LEU A 129 11.16 12.00 -0.72
CA LEU A 129 11.93 11.58 -1.89
C LEU A 129 11.38 12.15 -3.20
N PHE A 130 10.07 12.06 -3.41
CA PHE A 130 9.45 12.45 -4.68
C PHE A 130 9.74 13.91 -5.10
N PRO A 131 9.66 14.93 -4.20
CA PRO A 131 9.97 16.30 -4.55
C PRO A 131 11.41 16.52 -5.03
N GLN A 132 12.36 15.67 -4.64
CA GLN A 132 13.77 15.80 -5.04
C GLN A 132 14.00 15.55 -6.54
N PHE A 133 13.05 14.92 -7.21
CA PHE A 133 13.08 14.67 -8.65
C PHE A 133 12.35 15.75 -9.46
N ILE A 134 11.74 16.73 -8.80
CA ILE A 134 11.03 17.84 -9.45
C ILE A 134 11.94 19.03 -9.53
N ASP A 135 12.25 19.47 -10.77
CA ASP A 135 12.97 20.70 -11.04
C ASP A 135 12.00 21.88 -10.99
N THR A 136 12.10 22.71 -9.96
CA THR A 136 11.23 23.86 -9.76
C THR A 136 11.47 25.01 -10.76
N ALA A 137 12.59 25.00 -11.50
CA ALA A 137 12.85 25.94 -12.58
C ALA A 137 12.06 25.61 -13.87
N LEU A 138 11.47 24.43 -13.96
CA LEU A 138 10.69 23.96 -15.10
C LEU A 138 9.22 23.77 -14.71
N PRO A 139 8.27 23.76 -15.69
CA PRO A 139 6.88 23.49 -15.41
C PRO A 139 6.68 22.20 -14.62
N ILE A 140 5.99 22.27 -13.48
CA ILE A 140 5.82 21.15 -12.54
C ILE A 140 4.92 20.07 -13.13
N TRP A 141 3.84 20.43 -13.81
CA TRP A 141 2.83 19.50 -14.30
C TRP A 141 3.36 18.39 -15.23
N PRO A 142 4.19 18.67 -16.25
CA PRO A 142 4.74 17.60 -17.10
C PRO A 142 5.63 16.64 -16.31
N GLN A 143 6.38 17.14 -15.34
CA GLN A 143 7.24 16.32 -14.48
C GLN A 143 6.39 15.45 -13.55
N LEU A 144 5.38 16.04 -12.91
CA LEU A 144 4.45 15.33 -12.05
C LEU A 144 3.72 14.22 -12.81
N LEU A 145 3.26 14.51 -14.03
CA LEU A 145 2.62 13.51 -14.88
C LEU A 145 3.58 12.37 -15.25
N LEU A 146 4.81 12.68 -15.67
CA LEU A 146 5.79 11.66 -16.05
C LEU A 146 6.18 10.78 -14.85
N LEU A 147 6.61 11.39 -13.76
CA LEU A 147 7.03 10.67 -12.55
C LEU A 147 5.86 9.94 -11.91
N GLY A 148 4.71 10.61 -11.81
CA GLY A 148 3.50 10.05 -11.21
C GLY A 148 2.94 8.89 -12.00
N LEU A 149 2.82 8.99 -13.32
CA LEU A 149 2.36 7.88 -14.16
C LEU A 149 3.35 6.70 -14.11
N THR A 150 4.65 6.99 -14.14
CA THR A 150 5.66 5.94 -13.99
C THR A 150 5.47 5.19 -12.67
N TYR A 151 5.31 5.91 -11.55
CA TYR A 151 5.05 5.30 -10.25
C TYR A 151 3.77 4.45 -10.28
N LEU A 152 2.65 5.01 -10.69
CA LEU A 152 1.36 4.34 -10.69
C LEU A 152 1.35 3.07 -11.55
N VAL A 153 2.04 3.09 -12.70
CA VAL A 153 2.16 1.90 -13.56
C VAL A 153 3.00 0.83 -12.87
N VAL A 154 4.16 1.20 -12.34
CA VAL A 154 5.07 0.23 -11.70
C VAL A 154 4.42 -0.34 -10.44
N ASP A 155 3.87 0.50 -9.58
CA ASP A 155 3.19 0.09 -8.35
C ASP A 155 1.97 -0.79 -8.64
N GLY A 156 1.12 -0.38 -9.58
CA GLY A 156 -0.04 -1.17 -10.00
C GLY A 156 0.35 -2.56 -10.52
N LEU A 157 1.41 -2.66 -11.32
CA LEU A 157 1.94 -3.95 -11.79
C LEU A 157 2.43 -4.80 -10.61
N ILE A 158 3.17 -4.21 -9.68
CA ILE A 158 3.69 -4.91 -8.50
C ILE A 158 2.54 -5.41 -7.61
N LEU A 159 1.54 -4.58 -7.34
CA LEU A 159 0.36 -4.98 -6.57
C LEU A 159 -0.38 -6.15 -7.23
N VAL A 160 -0.58 -6.09 -8.55
CA VAL A 160 -1.22 -7.18 -9.30
C VAL A 160 -0.37 -8.45 -9.26
N LEU A 161 0.96 -8.33 -9.39
CA LEU A 161 1.89 -9.47 -9.32
C LEU A 161 1.87 -10.13 -7.94
N TRP A 162 1.86 -9.35 -6.84
CA TRP A 162 1.73 -9.89 -5.48
C TRP A 162 0.40 -10.63 -5.29
N GLY A 163 -0.70 -10.05 -5.75
CA GLY A 163 -2.01 -10.71 -5.72
C GLY A 163 -2.02 -12.02 -6.53
N TRP A 164 -1.45 -12.00 -7.74
CA TRP A 164 -1.35 -13.18 -8.58
C TRP A 164 -0.45 -14.26 -7.96
N ALA A 165 0.70 -13.89 -7.44
CA ALA A 165 1.63 -14.81 -6.76
C ALA A 165 0.96 -15.47 -5.55
N ALA A 166 0.28 -14.69 -4.70
CA ALA A 166 -0.46 -15.22 -3.56
C ALA A 166 -1.53 -16.24 -4.01
N ARG A 167 -2.27 -15.94 -5.07
CA ARG A 167 -3.27 -16.85 -5.59
C ARG A 167 -2.68 -18.12 -6.19
N LYS A 168 -1.56 -18.01 -6.92
CA LYS A 168 -0.89 -19.15 -7.53
C LYS A 168 -0.30 -20.09 -6.47
N THR A 169 0.28 -19.54 -5.43
CA THR A 169 0.95 -20.33 -4.38
C THR A 169 -0.06 -20.88 -3.35
N LEU A 170 -0.91 -20.03 -2.80
CA LEU A 170 -1.81 -20.40 -1.72
C LEU A 170 -3.23 -20.77 -2.22
N GLY A 171 -3.67 -20.19 -3.33
CA GLY A 171 -5.02 -20.42 -3.88
C GLY A 171 -5.20 -21.77 -4.60
N GLN A 172 -4.13 -22.49 -4.91
CA GLN A 172 -4.19 -23.81 -5.54
C GLN A 172 -4.40 -24.97 -4.54
N VAL A 173 -4.31 -24.69 -3.26
CA VAL A 173 -4.60 -25.70 -2.23
C VAL A 173 -6.10 -25.91 -2.14
N LYS A 174 -6.63 -26.76 -3.04
CA LYS A 174 -8.05 -27.07 -3.20
C LYS A 174 -8.76 -27.55 -1.92
N SER A 175 -8.01 -27.90 -0.87
CA SER A 175 -8.53 -28.39 0.41
C SER A 175 -8.69 -27.30 1.48
N LEU A 176 -8.24 -26.07 1.22
CA LEU A 176 -8.37 -25.00 2.21
C LEU A 176 -9.83 -24.56 2.32
N LYS A 177 -10.47 -24.94 3.42
CA LYS A 177 -11.79 -24.41 3.82
C LYS A 177 -11.71 -22.88 3.90
N THR A 178 -12.80 -22.18 3.60
CA THR A 178 -12.93 -20.71 3.69
C THR A 178 -12.37 -20.15 5.02
N GLN A 179 -12.51 -20.92 6.09
CA GLN A 179 -11.99 -20.57 7.42
C GLN A 179 -10.45 -20.46 7.44
N TRP A 180 -9.72 -21.33 6.73
CA TRP A 180 -8.27 -21.26 6.64
C TRP A 180 -7.81 -20.06 5.81
N LEU A 181 -8.51 -19.75 4.70
CA LEU A 181 -8.23 -18.54 3.91
C LEU A 181 -8.43 -17.27 4.75
N ASN A 182 -9.50 -17.22 5.55
CA ASN A 182 -9.74 -16.10 6.46
C ASN A 182 -8.64 -15.98 7.51
N ARG A 183 -8.20 -17.10 8.10
CA ARG A 183 -7.10 -17.10 9.09
C ARG A 183 -5.77 -16.67 8.49
N ILE A 184 -5.40 -17.17 7.30
CA ILE A 184 -4.18 -16.76 6.59
C ILE A 184 -4.25 -15.26 6.27
N SER A 185 -5.36 -14.80 5.71
CA SER A 185 -5.55 -13.38 5.39
C SER A 185 -5.50 -12.49 6.63
N GLY A 186 -6.13 -12.94 7.73
CA GLY A 186 -6.08 -12.22 9.00
C GLY A 186 -4.67 -12.20 9.61
N ALA A 187 -3.94 -13.32 9.52
CA ALA A 187 -2.54 -13.38 9.97
C ALA A 187 -1.63 -12.44 9.15
N LEU A 188 -1.83 -12.35 7.83
CA LEU A 188 -1.11 -11.39 6.98
C LEU A 188 -1.38 -9.94 7.41
N MET A 189 -2.63 -9.59 7.73
CA MET A 189 -2.98 -8.26 8.22
C MET A 189 -2.38 -7.96 9.59
N LEU A 190 -2.37 -8.93 10.51
CA LEU A 190 -1.72 -8.77 11.81
C LEU A 190 -0.19 -8.68 11.67
N CYS A 191 0.40 -9.48 10.79
CA CYS A 191 1.83 -9.39 10.49
C CYS A 191 2.18 -7.99 9.95
N ALA A 192 1.39 -7.45 9.03
CA ALA A 192 1.55 -6.09 8.53
C ALA A 192 1.44 -5.04 9.64
N ALA A 193 0.45 -5.17 10.54
CA ALA A 193 0.28 -4.29 11.68
C ALA A 193 1.49 -4.35 12.64
N ILE A 194 1.99 -5.55 12.94
CA ILE A 194 3.16 -5.76 13.81
C ILE A 194 4.42 -5.17 13.16
N LEU A 195 4.68 -5.47 11.88
CA LEU A 195 5.84 -4.94 11.16
C LEU A 195 5.82 -3.41 11.10
N LEU A 196 4.64 -2.83 10.91
CA LEU A 196 4.47 -1.39 10.91
C LEU A 196 4.69 -0.78 12.29
N GLY A 197 4.19 -1.44 13.37
CA GLY A 197 4.34 -1.00 14.76
C GLY A 197 5.77 -1.19 15.29
N ALA A 198 6.41 -2.32 15.02
CA ALA A 198 7.71 -2.70 15.61
C ALA A 198 8.87 -1.76 15.23
N LYS A 199 8.84 -1.15 14.04
CA LYS A 199 9.89 -0.22 13.60
C LYS A 199 10.03 1.03 14.49
N ASP A 200 9.02 1.41 15.28
CA ASP A 200 9.13 2.52 16.23
C ASP A 200 9.84 2.12 17.52
N LEU A 201 9.71 0.86 17.91
CA LEU A 201 10.36 0.38 19.14
C LEU A 201 11.88 0.37 18.98
N GLU A 202 12.39 0.12 17.77
CA GLU A 202 13.82 0.20 17.48
C GLU A 202 14.35 1.64 17.37
N GLN A 203 13.53 2.59 16.88
CA GLN A 203 13.93 3.99 16.76
C GLN A 203 13.88 4.76 18.08
N ASN A 204 12.97 4.41 18.99
CA ASN A 204 12.87 5.03 20.31
C ASN A 204 13.78 4.37 21.36
N ALA A 205 14.43 3.25 21.03
CA ALA A 205 15.37 2.55 21.90
C ALA A 205 16.86 2.95 21.66
N ARG A 206 17.11 3.85 20.71
CA ARG A 206 18.43 4.45 20.41
C ARG A 206 18.45 5.93 20.78
#